data_7b65e7032d7e8ec7f2b9bb75a6d95487
#
_entry.id   7b65e7032d7e8ec7f2b9bb75a6d95487
#
_cell.length_a   1.000
_cell.length_b   1.000
_cell.length_c   1.000
_cell.angle_alpha   90.00
_cell.angle_beta   90.00
_cell.angle_gamma   90.00
#
_symmetry.space_group_name_H-M   'P 1'
#
loop_
_entity.id
_entity.type
_entity.pdbx_description
1 polymer ?
#
loop_
_entity_poly.entity_id
_entity_poly.type
_entity_poly.pdbx_seq_one_letter_code
_entity_poly.pdbx_strand_id
1 'polypeptide(L)'
;MAIYPIQFFIYLLTVALLVLPGCASKGHSTSGVKFGMHIDAVLEFVVEYPLKWKKDRRLEYGRNEGEIRWRDPTQSETLLQIASYLREYRTNDQELARVLNKYPDLIEAQREQVELPAGKAWHVKGETAHQHVEIYLFLEPSRTYVISLKSSAENFAGYEDLMEKLVQSFQRIAQ
;
A
#
# COMPACT_ATOMS: atom_id res chain seq x y z
N MET A 1 -45.37 17.92 45.90
CA MET A 1 -44.94 18.39 44.57
C MET A 1 -43.40 18.36 44.54
N ALA A 2 -42.81 17.29 43.98
CA ALA A 2 -41.36 17.15 43.94
C ALA A 2 -41.04 16.36 42.63
N ILE A 3 -40.74 17.10 41.56
CA ILE A 3 -40.45 16.53 40.22
C ILE A 3 -39.10 17.06 39.76
N TYR A 4 -38.03 16.88 40.54
CA TYR A 4 -36.70 17.35 40.15
C TYR A 4 -35.51 16.38 40.32
N PRO A 5 -35.62 15.06 40.53
CA PRO A 5 -34.41 14.21 40.52
C PRO A 5 -34.12 13.52 39.17
N ILE A 6 -35.13 13.43 38.24
CA ILE A 6 -34.91 12.63 37.03
C ILE A 6 -34.11 13.40 35.97
N GLN A 7 -34.31 14.70 35.84
CA GLN A 7 -33.57 15.52 34.86
C GLN A 7 -32.10 15.68 35.20
N PHE A 8 -31.73 15.64 36.45
CA PHE A 8 -30.32 15.74 36.88
C PHE A 8 -29.53 14.46 36.56
N PHE A 9 -30.18 13.30 36.60
CA PHE A 9 -29.54 12.02 36.22
C PHE A 9 -29.30 11.89 34.74
N ILE A 10 -30.19 12.43 33.91
CA ILE A 10 -30.03 12.39 32.44
C ILE A 10 -28.88 13.30 32.01
N TYR A 11 -28.68 14.46 32.63
CA TYR A 11 -27.55 15.34 32.31
C TYR A 11 -26.19 14.76 32.76
N LEU A 12 -26.15 14.00 33.85
CA LEU A 12 -24.93 13.36 34.33
C LEU A 12 -24.53 12.17 33.45
N LEU A 13 -25.51 11.47 32.87
CA LEU A 13 -25.27 10.34 31.97
C LEU A 13 -24.79 10.80 30.57
N THR A 14 -25.27 11.96 30.10
CA THR A 14 -24.85 12.51 28.80
C THR A 14 -23.44 13.12 28.84
N VAL A 15 -22.98 13.64 29.97
CA VAL A 15 -21.62 14.18 30.10
C VAL A 15 -20.61 13.05 30.25
N ALA A 16 -20.98 11.91 30.88
CA ALA A 16 -20.10 10.75 31.02
C ALA A 16 -19.81 10.02 29.69
N LEU A 17 -20.69 10.15 28.67
CA LEU A 17 -20.47 9.54 27.35
C LEU A 17 -19.54 10.35 26.43
N LEU A 18 -19.23 11.61 26.80
CA LEU A 18 -18.36 12.48 25.98
C LEU A 18 -16.88 12.44 26.37
N VAL A 19 -16.51 11.67 27.38
CA VAL A 19 -15.11 11.50 27.83
C VAL A 19 -14.70 10.04 27.70
N LEU A 20 -14.99 9.40 26.58
CA LEU A 20 -14.20 8.25 26.17
C LEU A 20 -12.88 8.81 25.62
N PRO A 21 -11.74 8.53 26.27
CA PRO A 21 -10.47 8.78 25.61
C PRO A 21 -10.50 7.91 24.35
N GLY A 22 -10.65 8.56 23.20
CA GLY A 22 -10.40 7.90 21.93
C GLY A 22 -9.02 7.28 22.07
N CYS A 23 -8.93 5.96 22.00
CA CYS A 23 -7.67 5.30 21.76
C CYS A 23 -7.17 5.86 20.44
N ALA A 24 -6.40 6.96 20.54
CA ALA A 24 -5.57 7.39 19.44
C ALA A 24 -4.58 6.24 19.23
N SER A 25 -4.90 5.36 18.29
CA SER A 25 -3.91 4.46 17.75
C SER A 25 -2.74 5.37 17.37
N LYS A 26 -1.58 5.14 17.93
CA LYS A 26 -0.34 5.80 17.50
C LYS A 26 -0.04 5.27 16.11
N GLY A 27 -0.82 5.72 15.12
CA GLY A 27 -0.53 5.46 13.73
C GLY A 27 0.90 5.91 13.47
N HIS A 28 1.69 5.05 12.87
CA HIS A 28 3.06 5.37 12.49
C HIS A 28 2.98 6.50 11.47
N SER A 29 3.31 7.73 11.89
CA SER A 29 3.30 8.89 10.99
C SER A 29 4.55 8.83 10.12
N THR A 30 4.37 8.82 8.81
CA THR A 30 5.45 8.97 7.83
C THR A 30 5.92 10.41 7.66
N SER A 31 5.38 11.36 8.45
CA SER A 31 5.84 12.74 8.46
C SER A 31 7.32 12.79 8.85
N GLY A 32 8.16 13.33 7.97
CA GLY A 32 9.63 13.39 8.16
C GLY A 32 10.41 12.25 7.50
N VAL A 33 9.77 11.31 6.82
CA VAL A 33 10.48 10.34 5.98
C VAL A 33 11.16 11.06 4.83
N LYS A 34 12.48 10.88 4.71
CA LYS A 34 13.24 11.38 3.57
C LYS A 34 13.17 10.38 2.42
N PHE A 35 12.96 10.88 1.23
CA PHE A 35 12.91 10.09 0.00
C PHE A 35 14.17 10.28 -0.82
N GLY A 36 14.56 9.24 -1.54
CA GLY A 36 15.57 9.25 -2.59
C GLY A 36 15.01 8.65 -3.86
N MET A 37 15.67 8.94 -4.97
CA MET A 37 15.28 8.40 -6.27
C MET A 37 15.98 7.05 -6.51
N HIS A 38 15.24 6.07 -6.98
CA HIS A 38 15.74 4.80 -7.47
C HIS A 38 15.46 4.65 -8.95
N ILE A 39 16.50 4.32 -9.71
CA ILE A 39 16.43 4.04 -11.14
C ILE A 39 16.84 2.59 -11.35
N ASP A 40 15.99 1.78 -11.96
CA ASP A 40 16.31 0.42 -12.36
C ASP A 40 16.15 0.26 -13.87
N ALA A 41 17.28 0.29 -14.58
CA ALA A 41 17.32 0.16 -16.03
C ALA A 41 16.95 -1.25 -16.52
N VAL A 42 17.13 -2.29 -15.69
CA VAL A 42 16.77 -3.69 -16.05
C VAL A 42 15.28 -3.91 -15.89
N LEU A 43 14.69 -3.40 -14.81
CA LEU A 43 13.27 -3.49 -14.54
C LEU A 43 12.47 -2.33 -15.17
N GLU A 44 13.16 -1.37 -15.80
CA GLU A 44 12.63 -0.27 -16.61
C GLU A 44 11.69 0.68 -15.85
N PHE A 45 12.12 1.10 -14.65
CA PHE A 45 11.36 2.10 -13.89
C PHE A 45 12.23 3.07 -13.07
N VAL A 46 11.63 4.19 -12.72
CA VAL A 46 12.13 5.18 -11.75
C VAL A 46 11.08 5.39 -10.69
N VAL A 47 11.50 5.55 -9.44
CA VAL A 47 10.59 5.78 -8.31
C VAL A 47 11.28 6.50 -7.16
N GLU A 48 10.54 7.29 -6.40
CA GLU A 48 10.97 7.75 -5.10
C GLU A 48 10.72 6.69 -4.03
N TYR A 49 11.69 6.46 -3.15
CA TYR A 49 11.60 5.45 -2.09
C TYR A 49 12.11 5.99 -0.75
N PRO A 50 11.69 5.44 0.40
CA PRO A 50 12.17 5.85 1.71
C PRO A 50 13.65 5.52 1.91
N LEU A 51 14.53 6.54 2.02
CA LEU A 51 15.99 6.40 2.05
C LEU A 51 16.53 5.50 3.17
N LYS A 52 15.83 5.46 4.31
CA LYS A 52 16.26 4.66 5.48
C LYS A 52 15.81 3.21 5.44
N TRP A 53 14.95 2.83 4.49
CA TRP A 53 14.46 1.47 4.40
C TRP A 53 15.51 0.54 3.81
N LYS A 54 15.57 -0.68 4.33
CA LYS A 54 16.50 -1.70 3.85
C LYS A 54 16.04 -2.20 2.49
N LYS A 55 16.91 -2.05 1.48
CA LYS A 55 16.64 -2.49 0.11
C LYS A 55 17.19 -3.89 -0.13
N ASP A 56 16.37 -4.74 -0.76
CA ASP A 56 16.74 -6.03 -1.36
C ASP A 56 16.28 -6.05 -2.82
N ARG A 57 17.09 -6.58 -3.71
CA ARG A 57 16.80 -6.68 -5.16
C ARG A 57 16.95 -8.12 -5.59
N ARG A 58 15.92 -8.64 -6.24
CA ARG A 58 15.89 -10.00 -6.78
C ARG A 58 15.58 -9.94 -8.26
N LEU A 59 16.51 -10.40 -9.08
CA LEU A 59 16.33 -10.52 -10.53
C LEU A 59 16.16 -11.99 -10.89
N GLU A 60 15.30 -12.28 -11.84
CA GLU A 60 15.20 -13.58 -12.47
C GLU A 60 16.33 -13.71 -13.49
N TYR A 61 17.17 -14.72 -13.33
CA TYR A 61 18.35 -14.88 -14.18
C TYR A 61 17.95 -15.14 -15.63
N GLY A 62 18.54 -14.40 -16.58
CA GLY A 62 18.27 -14.51 -18.00
C GLY A 62 16.97 -13.86 -18.48
N ARG A 63 16.22 -13.22 -17.58
CA ARG A 63 15.04 -12.44 -17.89
C ARG A 63 15.18 -11.03 -17.31
N ASN A 64 14.67 -10.02 -18.01
CA ASN A 64 14.58 -8.67 -17.48
C ASN A 64 13.35 -8.56 -16.57
N GLU A 65 13.22 -9.49 -15.63
CA GLU A 65 12.13 -9.59 -14.66
C GLU A 65 12.71 -9.64 -13.25
N GLY A 66 11.91 -9.26 -12.28
CA GLY A 66 12.30 -9.31 -10.88
C GLY A 66 11.56 -8.32 -10.02
N GLU A 67 12.10 -8.12 -8.85
CA GLU A 67 11.50 -7.27 -7.84
C GLU A 67 12.54 -6.53 -7.03
N ILE A 68 12.16 -5.37 -6.53
CA ILE A 68 12.88 -4.63 -5.50
C ILE A 68 11.96 -4.52 -4.30
N ARG A 69 12.54 -4.77 -3.14
CA ARG A 69 11.85 -4.70 -1.86
C ARG A 69 12.53 -3.68 -0.97
N TRP A 70 11.73 -2.89 -0.29
CA TRP A 70 12.18 -2.02 0.80
C TRP A 70 11.43 -2.39 2.07
N ARG A 71 12.17 -2.63 3.13
CA ARG A 71 11.62 -3.01 4.44
C ARG A 71 11.86 -1.90 5.44
N ASP A 72 10.81 -1.52 6.16
CA ASP A 72 10.92 -0.58 7.25
C ASP A 72 11.82 -1.16 8.35
N PRO A 73 12.91 -0.46 8.73
CA PRO A 73 13.80 -0.93 9.79
C PRO A 73 13.16 -0.90 11.18
N THR A 74 12.08 -0.13 11.36
CA THR A 74 11.37 0.02 12.64
C THR A 74 10.15 -0.89 12.75
N GLN A 75 9.63 -1.34 11.60
CA GLN A 75 8.46 -2.21 11.49
C GLN A 75 8.77 -3.34 10.51
N SER A 76 9.37 -4.42 11.02
CA SER A 76 9.90 -5.51 10.18
C SER A 76 8.85 -6.20 9.29
N GLU A 77 7.57 -6.09 9.65
CA GLU A 77 6.43 -6.62 8.88
C GLU A 77 6.02 -5.72 7.72
N THR A 78 6.44 -4.43 7.75
CA THR A 78 6.12 -3.49 6.68
C THR A 78 7.07 -3.67 5.52
N LEU A 79 6.50 -4.01 4.37
CA LEU A 79 7.21 -4.32 3.14
C LEU A 79 6.60 -3.57 1.96
N LEU A 80 7.39 -2.70 1.37
CA LEU A 80 7.14 -2.10 0.07
C LEU A 80 7.84 -2.92 -1.00
N GLN A 81 7.16 -3.23 -2.10
CA GLN A 81 7.71 -4.00 -3.19
C GLN A 81 7.30 -3.40 -4.52
N ILE A 82 8.26 -3.34 -5.45
CA ILE A 82 7.98 -3.10 -6.87
C ILE A 82 8.50 -4.29 -7.65
N ALA A 83 7.62 -4.93 -8.41
CA ALA A 83 7.95 -6.03 -9.28
C ALA A 83 7.66 -5.66 -10.74
N SER A 84 8.48 -6.16 -11.64
CA SER A 84 8.34 -5.98 -13.08
C SER A 84 8.44 -7.33 -13.76
N TYR A 85 7.43 -7.68 -14.57
CA TYR A 85 7.31 -8.95 -15.25
C TYR A 85 7.04 -8.74 -16.73
N LEU A 86 7.64 -9.55 -17.59
CA LEU A 86 7.29 -9.59 -19.00
C LEU A 86 5.86 -10.14 -19.16
N ARG A 87 5.13 -9.53 -20.07
CA ARG A 87 3.75 -9.91 -20.34
C ARG A 87 3.70 -10.80 -21.58
N GLU A 88 3.51 -12.09 -21.35
CA GLU A 88 3.42 -13.11 -22.42
C GLU A 88 1.96 -13.24 -22.89
N TYR A 89 1.56 -12.55 -23.97
CA TYR A 89 0.29 -12.73 -24.71
C TYR A 89 -1.00 -12.90 -23.89
N ARG A 90 -1.05 -12.36 -22.65
CA ARG A 90 -2.23 -12.45 -21.78
C ARG A 90 -3.14 -11.24 -21.96
N THR A 91 -4.43 -11.47 -21.80
CA THR A 91 -5.39 -10.36 -21.64
C THR A 91 -5.17 -9.65 -20.31
N ASN A 92 -5.73 -8.45 -20.18
CA ASN A 92 -5.64 -7.70 -18.91
C ASN A 92 -6.21 -8.49 -17.73
N ASP A 93 -7.34 -9.17 -17.94
CA ASP A 93 -8.01 -9.94 -16.87
C ASP A 93 -7.17 -11.17 -16.46
N GLN A 94 -6.57 -11.86 -17.43
CA GLN A 94 -5.67 -12.99 -17.14
C GLN A 94 -4.44 -12.54 -16.38
N GLU A 95 -3.88 -11.38 -16.74
CA GLU A 95 -2.69 -10.85 -16.05
C GLU A 95 -3.02 -10.36 -14.65
N LEU A 96 -4.15 -9.66 -14.49
CA LEU A 96 -4.66 -9.26 -13.19
C LEU A 96 -4.86 -10.48 -12.28
N ALA A 97 -5.55 -11.51 -12.76
CA ALA A 97 -5.75 -12.75 -12.02
C ALA A 97 -4.42 -13.44 -11.65
N ARG A 98 -3.45 -13.48 -12.57
CA ARG A 98 -2.12 -14.05 -12.32
C ARG A 98 -1.39 -13.33 -11.18
N VAL A 99 -1.48 -12.00 -11.15
CA VAL A 99 -0.84 -11.22 -10.08
C VAL A 99 -1.56 -11.44 -8.77
N LEU A 100 -2.88 -11.37 -8.73
CA LEU A 100 -3.66 -11.55 -7.50
C LEU A 100 -3.50 -12.96 -6.93
N ASN A 101 -3.31 -13.99 -7.77
CA ASN A 101 -3.00 -15.35 -7.31
C ASN A 101 -1.67 -15.49 -6.52
N LYS A 102 -0.79 -14.46 -6.55
CA LYS A 102 0.38 -14.40 -5.67
C LYS A 102 0.03 -13.98 -4.23
N TYR A 103 -1.21 -13.64 -4.00
CA TYR A 103 -1.77 -13.25 -2.70
C TYR A 103 -2.97 -14.16 -2.36
N PRO A 104 -2.77 -15.47 -2.16
CA PRO A 104 -3.85 -16.46 -2.08
C PRO A 104 -4.82 -16.22 -0.93
N ASP A 105 -4.33 -15.60 0.14
CA ASP A 105 -5.13 -15.32 1.35
C ASP A 105 -5.71 -13.89 1.35
N LEU A 106 -5.59 -13.17 0.24
CA LEU A 106 -6.09 -11.80 0.14
C LEU A 106 -7.61 -11.80 0.02
N ILE A 107 -8.27 -11.22 1.00
CA ILE A 107 -9.69 -10.87 0.94
C ILE A 107 -9.76 -9.43 0.40
N GLU A 108 -10.21 -9.29 -0.84
CA GLU A 108 -10.33 -7.99 -1.47
C GLU A 108 -11.46 -7.19 -0.83
N ALA A 109 -11.15 -5.99 -0.34
CA ALA A 109 -12.13 -5.02 0.15
C ALA A 109 -12.52 -4.02 -0.94
N GLN A 110 -11.58 -3.69 -1.84
CA GLN A 110 -11.78 -2.69 -2.90
C GLN A 110 -10.96 -3.06 -4.13
N ARG A 111 -11.55 -2.88 -5.31
CA ARG A 111 -10.87 -2.96 -6.60
C ARG A 111 -11.42 -1.92 -7.54
N GLU A 112 -10.58 -1.05 -8.05
CA GLU A 112 -10.97 0.02 -8.98
C GLU A 112 -9.85 0.31 -9.99
N GLN A 113 -10.19 1.00 -11.06
CA GLN A 113 -9.19 1.60 -11.95
C GLN A 113 -8.96 3.06 -11.56
N VAL A 114 -7.70 3.44 -11.47
CA VAL A 114 -7.27 4.79 -11.14
C VAL A 114 -6.36 5.34 -12.23
N GLU A 115 -6.39 6.67 -12.40
CA GLU A 115 -5.48 7.38 -13.30
C GLU A 115 -4.32 7.95 -12.47
N LEU A 116 -3.09 7.62 -12.83
CA LEU A 116 -1.86 8.04 -12.17
C LEU A 116 -0.92 8.69 -13.18
N PRO A 117 0.13 9.43 -12.78
CA PRO A 117 1.08 10.02 -13.72
C PRO A 117 1.72 9.01 -14.69
N ALA A 118 1.95 7.78 -14.23
CA ALA A 118 2.46 6.70 -15.08
C ALA A 118 1.40 6.07 -16.00
N GLY A 119 0.11 6.45 -15.90
CA GLY A 119 -1.00 5.91 -16.68
C GLY A 119 -2.04 5.19 -15.83
N LYS A 120 -2.94 4.46 -16.50
CA LYS A 120 -3.99 3.69 -15.83
C LYS A 120 -3.43 2.52 -15.04
N ALA A 121 -3.91 2.38 -13.81
CA ALA A 121 -3.58 1.26 -12.95
C ALA A 121 -4.84 0.62 -12.35
N TRP A 122 -4.79 -0.66 -12.07
CA TRP A 122 -5.69 -1.29 -11.13
C TRP A 122 -5.19 -1.02 -9.72
N HIS A 123 -6.05 -0.50 -8.87
CA HIS A 123 -5.83 -0.30 -7.46
C HIS A 123 -6.65 -1.34 -6.69
N VAL A 124 -5.97 -2.14 -5.88
CA VAL A 124 -6.59 -3.20 -5.07
C VAL A 124 -6.17 -3.01 -3.62
N LYS A 125 -7.14 -2.89 -2.75
CA LYS A 125 -6.96 -2.92 -1.29
C LYS A 125 -7.61 -4.17 -0.73
N GLY A 126 -6.97 -4.79 0.25
CA GLY A 126 -7.52 -5.95 0.92
C GLY A 126 -6.72 -6.33 2.15
N GLU A 127 -7.13 -7.43 2.75
CA GLU A 127 -6.56 -7.92 4.00
C GLU A 127 -6.21 -9.40 3.89
N THR A 128 -5.18 -9.80 4.57
CA THR A 128 -4.90 -11.19 4.92
C THR A 128 -5.19 -11.39 6.41
N ALA A 129 -5.05 -12.59 6.93
CA ALA A 129 -5.24 -12.87 8.36
C ALA A 129 -4.38 -11.95 9.30
N HIS A 130 -3.28 -11.38 8.79
CA HIS A 130 -2.30 -10.67 9.62
C HIS A 130 -1.88 -9.30 9.07
N GLN A 131 -2.22 -8.97 7.83
CA GLN A 131 -1.71 -7.79 7.15
C GLN A 131 -2.77 -7.14 6.28
N HIS A 132 -2.77 -5.82 6.23
CA HIS A 132 -3.34 -5.06 5.15
C HIS A 132 -2.40 -5.07 3.94
N VAL A 133 -2.97 -5.11 2.75
CA VAL A 133 -2.25 -5.15 1.48
C VAL A 133 -2.87 -4.15 0.54
N GLU A 134 -2.03 -3.29 -0.03
CA GLU A 134 -2.41 -2.36 -1.08
C GLU A 134 -1.55 -2.62 -2.30
N ILE A 135 -2.19 -2.70 -3.49
CA ILE A 135 -1.54 -3.06 -4.74
C ILE A 135 -1.95 -2.09 -5.83
N TYR A 136 -0.98 -1.57 -6.57
CA TYR A 136 -1.19 -0.89 -7.85
C TYR A 136 -0.60 -1.73 -8.97
N LEU A 137 -1.39 -1.95 -10.02
CA LEU A 137 -1.04 -2.78 -11.17
C LEU A 137 -1.10 -1.96 -12.45
N PHE A 138 0.05 -1.75 -13.08
CA PHE A 138 0.14 -1.16 -14.41
C PHE A 138 0.29 -2.29 -15.43
N LEU A 139 -0.70 -2.40 -16.33
CA LEU A 139 -0.75 -3.45 -17.35
C LEU A 139 -0.39 -2.87 -18.72
N GLU A 140 0.91 -2.84 -19.00
CA GLU A 140 1.42 -2.39 -20.30
C GLU A 140 1.41 -3.52 -21.34
N PRO A 141 1.51 -3.22 -22.64
CA PRO A 141 1.48 -4.24 -23.68
C PRO A 141 2.55 -5.33 -23.53
N SER A 142 3.77 -4.94 -23.14
CA SER A 142 4.92 -5.86 -23.03
C SER A 142 5.30 -6.20 -21.59
N ARG A 143 4.79 -5.47 -20.60
CA ARG A 143 5.26 -5.55 -19.22
C ARG A 143 4.17 -5.24 -18.19
N THR A 144 4.23 -5.92 -17.07
CA THR A 144 3.37 -5.65 -15.91
C THR A 144 4.23 -5.12 -14.78
N TYR A 145 3.84 -3.98 -14.21
CA TYR A 145 4.44 -3.47 -12.98
C TYR A 145 3.45 -3.65 -11.82
N VAL A 146 3.97 -4.17 -10.72
CA VAL A 146 3.21 -4.37 -9.48
C VAL A 146 3.89 -3.58 -8.39
N ILE A 147 3.20 -2.59 -7.87
CA ILE A 147 3.63 -1.85 -6.69
C ILE A 147 2.76 -2.32 -5.55
N SER A 148 3.35 -2.84 -4.47
CA SER A 148 2.57 -3.31 -3.33
C SER A 148 3.18 -2.87 -2.00
N LEU A 149 2.30 -2.55 -1.07
CA LEU A 149 2.61 -2.29 0.32
C LEU A 149 1.88 -3.32 1.18
N LYS A 150 2.62 -3.93 2.12
CA LYS A 150 2.08 -4.81 3.16
C LYS A 150 2.47 -4.26 4.51
N SER A 151 1.55 -4.23 5.44
CA SER A 151 1.80 -3.84 6.83
C SER A 151 0.78 -4.47 7.76
N SER A 152 1.06 -4.52 9.07
CA SER A 152 0.04 -4.89 10.04
C SER A 152 -1.13 -3.90 10.02
N ALA A 153 -2.31 -4.34 10.41
CA ALA A 153 -3.52 -3.51 10.45
C ALA A 153 -3.32 -2.23 11.27
N GLU A 154 -2.60 -2.34 12.40
CA GLU A 154 -2.35 -1.23 13.31
C GLU A 154 -1.50 -0.11 12.70
N ASN A 155 -0.60 -0.47 11.79
CA ASN A 155 0.38 0.45 11.22
C ASN A 155 0.01 0.94 9.82
N PHE A 156 -0.90 0.25 9.14
CA PHE A 156 -1.16 0.47 7.70
C PHE A 156 -1.55 1.92 7.39
N ALA A 157 -2.46 2.50 8.15
CA ALA A 157 -2.90 3.89 7.97
C ALA A 157 -1.73 4.91 8.01
N GLY A 158 -0.67 4.61 8.76
CA GLY A 158 0.53 5.45 8.80
C GLY A 158 1.38 5.42 7.52
N TYR A 159 1.12 4.50 6.60
CA TYR A 159 1.88 4.35 5.35
C TYR A 159 1.09 4.74 4.10
N GLU A 160 -0.17 5.17 4.22
CA GLU A 160 -0.99 5.59 3.07
C GLU A 160 -0.34 6.74 2.29
N ASP A 161 0.09 7.80 2.98
CA ASP A 161 0.79 8.94 2.35
C ASP A 161 2.09 8.50 1.66
N LEU A 162 2.79 7.51 2.22
CA LEU A 162 4.01 6.97 1.63
C LEU A 162 3.68 6.23 0.34
N MET A 163 2.66 5.39 0.35
CA MET A 163 2.22 4.64 -0.83
C MET A 163 1.73 5.58 -1.92
N GLU A 164 0.93 6.59 -1.57
CA GLU A 164 0.49 7.63 -2.50
C GLU A 164 1.69 8.33 -3.14
N LYS A 165 2.62 8.84 -2.33
CA LYS A 165 3.82 9.51 -2.84
C LYS A 165 4.62 8.62 -3.78
N LEU A 166 4.76 7.34 -3.44
CA LEU A 166 5.50 6.40 -4.25
C LEU A 166 4.83 6.19 -5.61
N VAL A 167 3.53 5.92 -5.66
CA VAL A 167 2.83 5.70 -6.94
C VAL A 167 2.74 6.96 -7.79
N GLN A 168 2.67 8.15 -7.17
CA GLN A 168 2.72 9.43 -7.87
C GLN A 168 4.11 9.68 -8.48
N SER A 169 5.18 9.21 -7.86
CA SER A 169 6.56 9.36 -8.35
C SER A 169 6.99 8.27 -9.33
N PHE A 170 6.23 7.18 -9.42
CA PHE A 170 6.55 6.06 -10.31
C PHE A 170 6.51 6.48 -11.78
N GLN A 171 7.56 6.15 -12.50
CA GLN A 171 7.69 6.41 -13.93
C GLN A 171 8.28 5.18 -14.62
N ARG A 172 7.80 4.91 -15.81
CA ARG A 172 8.38 3.88 -16.70
C ARG A 172 9.51 4.48 -17.50
N ILE A 173 10.58 3.73 -17.69
CA ILE A 173 11.64 4.10 -18.63
C ILE A 173 11.17 3.62 -20.03
N ALA A 174 10.86 4.59 -20.90
CA ALA A 174 10.54 4.28 -22.29
C ALA A 174 11.79 3.71 -23.00
N GLN A 175 11.62 2.63 -23.71
CA GLN A 175 12.63 2.10 -24.64
C GLN A 175 12.49 2.77 -26.01
#